data_1b70e49cc8a91de0621e1230d541d98f
#
_entry.id   1b70e49cc8a91de0621e1230d541d98f
#
_cell.length_a   1.000
_cell.length_b   1.000
_cell.length_c   1.000
_cell.angle_alpha   90.00
_cell.angle_beta   90.00
_cell.angle_gamma   90.00
#
_symmetry.space_group_name_H-M   'P 1'
#
loop_
_entity.id
_entity.type
_entity.pdbx_description
1 polymer ?
#
loop_
_entity_poly.entity_id
_entity_poly.type
_entity_poly.pdbx_seq_one_letter_code
_entity_poly.pdbx_strand_id
1 'polypeptide(L)'
;LSAPIFDHAKVAMVDEMIRLGLPPGNPFFAEEGQPPRLVYYYLLHFSAAEIALLLGISGWEADAALTWFSAFASLMLMIGLATWISGRRLAAPLVLLVCATGSLRPLLAYIPGIDSVIMPATGFAGWLFQTAWVPQHIMSASCVVLAMLLLSKLVHRESLALLAAFVLVVVAGVESSTWVGGVTFAVAAIWIGGVLLANAEPHQRLPLLGRFALAAIGAVVLAAPILYDQIAAIGTRGGGSPVVLQTYEVLGEFFPPALRQFLDMPAFWLVLLVIELPAIYLTGVYAMLQLTRTLDPARKQVATVLIHLAGASLAVSWLMVSTIGGNNDLGWRAVLPACLVLTVFAVAGLSQWIATRIRLAIAGFVAIALGLPGGIDMFVYNMSGSRDPAGEAFAATPEMWAAVRRHAGPADRVGNNPLFLESMTPWPINISWALLSNRRSCYAGFDLALPFVPLPRARLRAIDAQFNRVFAGEGWPDDLRDLATKYGCKVVVVTALDGAWTRDPFATSQHWRLVESSAQGWRIYLAGAVSVAAR
;
A
#
# COMPACT_ATOMS: atom_id res chain seq x y z
N LEU A 1 7.45 20.86 3.15
CA LEU A 1 7.13 19.53 2.61
C LEU A 1 6.54 18.71 3.73
N SER A 2 5.22 18.53 3.70
CA SER A 2 4.49 17.76 4.70
C SER A 2 4.77 16.27 4.51
N ALA A 3 5.38 15.60 5.46
CA ALA A 3 5.63 14.15 5.54
C ALA A 3 5.71 13.39 4.18
N PRO A 4 6.46 13.86 3.18
CA PRO A 4 6.53 13.23 1.86
C PRO A 4 7.19 11.85 1.89
N ILE A 5 7.63 11.43 3.04
CA ILE A 5 8.38 10.19 3.26
C ILE A 5 7.61 8.94 2.83
N PHE A 6 6.28 8.91 3.02
CA PHE A 6 5.44 7.82 2.53
C PHE A 6 5.26 7.84 1.02
N ASP A 7 5.48 8.99 0.38
CA ASP A 7 5.33 9.16 -1.06
C ASP A 7 6.63 8.90 -1.82
N HIS A 8 7.78 8.97 -1.15
CA HIS A 8 9.10 8.82 -1.79
C HIS A 8 9.24 7.49 -2.54
N ALA A 9 8.76 6.38 -1.97
CA ALA A 9 8.79 5.08 -2.64
C ALA A 9 7.88 5.06 -3.88
N LYS A 10 6.69 5.66 -3.79
CA LYS A 10 5.74 5.76 -4.91
C LYS A 10 6.32 6.60 -6.04
N VAL A 11 6.81 7.80 -5.72
CA VAL A 11 7.42 8.69 -6.72
C VAL A 11 8.67 8.06 -7.34
N ALA A 12 9.49 7.33 -6.58
CA ALA A 12 10.64 6.61 -7.13
C ALA A 12 10.22 5.57 -8.18
N MET A 13 9.10 4.87 -7.99
CA MET A 13 8.53 3.95 -8.99
C MET A 13 8.02 4.69 -10.22
N VAL A 14 7.32 5.81 -10.03
CA VAL A 14 6.84 6.67 -11.14
C VAL A 14 8.01 7.17 -11.97
N ASP A 15 9.03 7.74 -11.34
CA ASP A 15 10.21 8.25 -12.01
C ASP A 15 11.00 7.17 -12.75
N GLU A 16 11.03 5.94 -12.20
CA GLU A 16 11.67 4.81 -12.86
C GLU A 16 10.96 4.43 -14.16
N MET A 17 9.62 4.44 -14.17
CA MET A 17 8.83 4.18 -15.37
C MET A 17 8.94 5.30 -16.40
N ILE A 18 9.03 6.56 -15.96
CA ILE A 18 9.30 7.70 -16.83
C ILE A 18 10.65 7.53 -17.57
N ARG A 19 11.69 7.03 -16.87
CA ARG A 19 13.03 6.87 -17.44
C ARG A 19 13.18 5.65 -18.33
N LEU A 20 12.63 4.52 -17.95
CA LEU A 20 12.92 3.22 -18.56
C LEU A 20 11.71 2.56 -19.25
N GLY A 21 10.49 3.05 -19.00
CA GLY A 21 9.27 2.43 -19.51
C GLY A 21 8.92 1.13 -18.79
N LEU A 22 8.27 0.21 -19.53
CA LEU A 22 7.84 -1.10 -19.06
C LEU A 22 8.68 -2.23 -19.70
N PRO A 23 8.95 -3.32 -18.97
CA PRO A 23 8.67 -3.55 -17.56
C PRO A 23 9.52 -2.64 -16.67
N PRO A 24 8.96 -2.18 -15.51
CA PRO A 24 9.67 -1.21 -14.68
C PRO A 24 10.95 -1.80 -14.09
N GLY A 25 12.00 -0.99 -14.09
CA GLY A 25 13.20 -1.28 -13.34
C GLY A 25 12.97 -1.16 -11.82
N ASN A 26 13.91 -1.64 -11.02
CA ASN A 26 13.86 -1.48 -9.57
C ASN A 26 14.64 -0.21 -9.17
N PRO A 27 13.97 0.84 -8.64
CA PRO A 27 14.66 2.06 -8.22
C PRO A 27 15.37 1.92 -6.87
N PHE A 28 15.13 0.82 -6.13
CA PHE A 28 15.60 0.62 -4.75
C PHE A 28 16.86 -0.22 -4.65
N PHE A 29 17.16 -1.02 -5.68
CA PHE A 29 18.25 -1.98 -5.64
C PHE A 29 18.74 -2.37 -7.05
N ALA A 30 20.03 -2.68 -7.15
CA ALA A 30 20.61 -3.40 -8.30
C ALA A 30 21.69 -4.37 -7.84
N GLU A 31 21.87 -5.44 -8.58
CA GLU A 31 22.97 -6.38 -8.44
C GLU A 31 23.39 -6.86 -9.85
N GLU A 32 24.69 -6.96 -10.10
CA GLU A 32 25.21 -7.43 -11.39
C GLU A 32 24.71 -8.85 -11.70
N GLY A 33 24.36 -9.09 -12.95
CA GLY A 33 23.83 -10.39 -13.40
C GLY A 33 22.39 -10.68 -13.01
N GLN A 34 21.73 -9.80 -12.25
CA GLN A 34 20.31 -9.90 -11.93
C GLN A 34 19.51 -8.89 -12.75
N PRO A 35 18.37 -9.29 -13.36
CA PRO A 35 17.51 -8.32 -14.01
C PRO A 35 16.98 -7.34 -12.96
N PRO A 36 17.24 -6.05 -13.07
CA PRO A 36 16.82 -5.05 -12.10
C PRO A 36 15.32 -4.73 -12.25
N ARG A 37 14.46 -5.74 -12.08
CA ARG A 37 13.02 -5.60 -12.21
C ARG A 37 12.37 -5.25 -10.88
N LEU A 38 11.40 -4.35 -10.95
CA LEU A 38 10.48 -4.08 -9.85
C LEU A 38 9.43 -5.21 -9.78
N VAL A 39 9.40 -5.93 -8.67
CA VAL A 39 8.38 -6.94 -8.40
C VAL A 39 7.31 -6.36 -7.51
N TYR A 40 6.34 -5.69 -8.12
CA TYR A 40 5.25 -5.02 -7.43
C TYR A 40 4.02 -4.89 -8.34
N TYR A 41 2.88 -4.54 -7.78
CA TYR A 41 1.69 -4.11 -8.53
C TYR A 41 1.81 -2.61 -8.81
N TYR A 42 1.85 -2.23 -10.06
CA TYR A 42 2.30 -0.89 -10.43
C TYR A 42 1.34 -0.10 -11.33
N LEU A 43 0.10 -0.55 -11.56
CA LEU A 43 -0.83 0.13 -12.47
C LEU A 43 -1.05 1.61 -12.11
N LEU A 44 -1.21 1.94 -10.81
CA LEU A 44 -1.38 3.33 -10.39
C LEU A 44 -0.13 4.16 -10.71
N HIS A 45 1.05 3.62 -10.40
CA HIS A 45 2.32 4.31 -10.63
C HIS A 45 2.64 4.45 -12.13
N PHE A 46 2.26 3.46 -12.92
CA PHE A 46 2.34 3.51 -14.38
C PHE A 46 1.42 4.59 -14.94
N SER A 47 0.16 4.65 -14.48
CA SER A 47 -0.76 5.71 -14.90
C SER A 47 -0.25 7.11 -14.51
N ALA A 48 0.40 7.25 -13.34
CA ALA A 48 1.06 8.49 -12.96
C ALA A 48 2.23 8.83 -13.89
N ALA A 49 3.05 7.85 -14.25
CA ALA A 49 4.16 8.04 -15.18
C ALA A 49 3.68 8.48 -16.57
N GLU A 50 2.59 7.89 -17.07
CA GLU A 50 1.98 8.33 -18.34
C GLU A 50 1.46 9.75 -18.27
N ILE A 51 0.77 10.15 -17.21
CA ILE A 51 0.32 11.53 -16.99
C ILE A 51 1.52 12.49 -16.95
N ALA A 52 2.59 12.13 -16.23
CA ALA A 52 3.80 12.92 -16.15
C ALA A 52 4.41 13.16 -17.54
N LEU A 53 4.51 12.10 -18.35
CA LEU A 53 5.03 12.18 -19.72
C LEU A 53 4.13 12.99 -20.66
N LEU A 54 2.81 12.79 -20.57
CA LEU A 54 1.85 13.48 -21.46
C LEU A 54 1.74 14.98 -21.15
N LEU A 55 1.81 15.36 -19.89
CA LEU A 55 1.64 16.74 -19.44
C LEU A 55 2.96 17.48 -19.19
N GLY A 56 4.10 16.80 -19.23
CA GLY A 56 5.41 17.39 -18.94
C GLY A 56 5.56 17.82 -17.47
N ILE A 57 4.90 17.14 -16.53
CA ILE A 57 4.94 17.41 -15.10
C ILE A 57 5.87 16.43 -14.37
N SER A 58 6.22 16.73 -13.12
CA SER A 58 7.06 15.85 -12.30
C SER A 58 6.30 14.60 -11.83
N GLY A 59 7.04 13.55 -11.46
CA GLY A 59 6.48 12.36 -10.82
C GLY A 59 5.74 12.68 -9.51
N TRP A 60 6.17 13.70 -8.77
CA TRP A 60 5.49 14.21 -7.58
C TRP A 60 4.09 14.75 -7.87
N GLU A 61 3.98 15.60 -8.89
CA GLU A 61 2.69 16.18 -9.31
C GLU A 61 1.75 15.10 -9.85
N ALA A 62 2.28 14.15 -10.61
CA ALA A 62 1.51 13.06 -11.18
C ALA A 62 1.02 12.07 -10.10
N ASP A 63 1.86 11.70 -9.13
CA ASP A 63 1.46 10.86 -7.99
C ASP A 63 0.38 11.55 -7.15
N ALA A 64 0.53 12.86 -6.88
CA ALA A 64 -0.49 13.65 -6.20
C ALA A 64 -1.81 13.67 -6.97
N ALA A 65 -1.78 13.84 -8.30
CA ALA A 65 -2.97 13.84 -9.14
C ALA A 65 -3.70 12.49 -9.11
N LEU A 66 -2.98 11.37 -9.18
CA LEU A 66 -3.58 10.02 -9.11
C LEU A 66 -4.09 9.68 -7.71
N THR A 67 -3.41 10.14 -6.66
CA THR A 67 -3.87 10.02 -5.28
C THR A 67 -5.21 10.75 -5.10
N TRP A 68 -5.31 11.98 -5.60
CA TRP A 68 -6.55 12.76 -5.64
C TRP A 68 -7.65 12.06 -6.44
N PHE A 69 -7.33 11.56 -7.62
CA PHE A 69 -8.28 10.82 -8.47
C PHE A 69 -8.83 9.59 -7.73
N SER A 70 -7.97 8.78 -7.12
CA SER A 70 -8.37 7.57 -6.40
C SER A 70 -9.26 7.89 -5.20
N ALA A 71 -8.91 8.94 -4.44
CA ALA A 71 -9.72 9.43 -3.32
C ALA A 71 -11.10 9.89 -3.80
N PHE A 72 -11.15 10.78 -4.80
CA PHE A 72 -12.40 11.32 -5.34
C PHE A 72 -13.29 10.24 -5.95
N ALA A 73 -12.74 9.34 -6.77
CA ALA A 73 -13.49 8.25 -7.40
C ALA A 73 -14.11 7.31 -6.35
N SER A 74 -13.35 6.95 -5.29
CA SER A 74 -13.85 6.11 -4.21
C SER A 74 -14.98 6.79 -3.40
N LEU A 75 -14.84 8.08 -3.11
CA LEU A 75 -15.88 8.86 -2.44
C LEU A 75 -17.15 8.97 -3.29
N MET A 76 -17.00 9.22 -4.61
CA MET A 76 -18.16 9.27 -5.53
C MET A 76 -18.87 7.92 -5.64
N LEU A 77 -18.12 6.81 -5.65
CA LEU A 77 -18.70 5.47 -5.62
C LEU A 77 -19.51 5.24 -4.34
N MET A 78 -18.95 5.58 -3.17
CA MET A 78 -19.66 5.47 -1.89
C MET A 78 -20.89 6.37 -1.82
N ILE A 79 -20.80 7.63 -2.26
CA ILE A 79 -21.91 8.58 -2.32
C ILE A 79 -23.01 8.03 -3.22
N GLY A 80 -22.66 7.56 -4.42
CA GLY A 80 -23.62 6.98 -5.36
C GLY A 80 -24.36 5.78 -4.77
N LEU A 81 -23.62 4.83 -4.20
CA LEU A 81 -24.20 3.62 -3.59
C LEU A 81 -25.05 3.95 -2.36
N ALA A 82 -24.56 4.78 -1.43
CA ALA A 82 -25.28 5.14 -0.22
C ALA A 82 -26.57 5.92 -0.54
N THR A 83 -26.50 6.86 -1.48
CA THR A 83 -27.68 7.62 -1.95
C THR A 83 -28.68 6.71 -2.64
N TRP A 84 -28.22 5.79 -3.49
CA TRP A 84 -29.08 4.84 -4.18
C TRP A 84 -29.74 3.84 -3.22
N ILE A 85 -28.98 3.24 -2.29
CA ILE A 85 -29.51 2.29 -1.30
C ILE A 85 -30.52 2.97 -0.37
N SER A 86 -30.18 4.15 0.16
CA SER A 86 -31.07 4.88 1.10
C SER A 86 -32.23 5.56 0.42
N GLY A 87 -32.13 5.91 -0.86
CA GLY A 87 -33.06 6.79 -1.57
C GLY A 87 -33.03 8.25 -1.08
N ARG A 88 -31.98 8.68 -0.36
CA ARG A 88 -31.91 9.99 0.31
C ARG A 88 -30.65 10.75 -0.06
N ARG A 89 -30.78 12.01 -0.50
CA ARG A 89 -29.67 12.92 -0.83
C ARG A 89 -28.77 13.24 0.36
N LEU A 90 -29.32 13.18 1.59
CA LEU A 90 -28.55 13.40 2.82
C LEU A 90 -27.41 12.40 3.00
N ALA A 91 -27.46 11.25 2.33
CA ALA A 91 -26.36 10.29 2.34
C ALA A 91 -25.04 10.89 1.81
N ALA A 92 -25.08 11.80 0.83
CA ALA A 92 -23.87 12.38 0.24
C ALA A 92 -22.97 13.10 1.26
N PRO A 93 -23.41 14.13 2.02
CA PRO A 93 -22.56 14.76 3.03
C PRO A 93 -22.19 13.82 4.19
N LEU A 94 -23.04 12.85 4.52
CA LEU A 94 -22.73 11.87 5.56
C LEU A 94 -21.57 10.93 5.17
N VAL A 95 -21.39 10.61 3.88
CA VAL A 95 -20.20 9.86 3.43
C VAL A 95 -18.94 10.63 3.77
N LEU A 96 -18.88 11.92 3.45
CA LEU A 96 -17.70 12.74 3.74
C LEU A 96 -17.40 12.81 5.23
N LEU A 97 -18.45 12.99 6.05
CA LEU A 97 -18.32 13.03 7.50
C LEU A 97 -17.81 11.71 8.07
N VAL A 98 -18.35 10.58 7.62
CA VAL A 98 -17.93 9.26 8.10
C VAL A 98 -16.52 8.92 7.62
N CYS A 99 -16.16 9.25 6.37
CA CYS A 99 -14.81 9.05 5.85
C CYS A 99 -13.75 9.91 6.55
N ALA A 100 -14.13 11.03 7.17
CA ALA A 100 -13.23 11.87 7.96
C ALA A 100 -12.92 11.30 9.36
N THR A 101 -13.60 10.23 9.78
CA THR A 101 -13.32 9.56 11.06
C THR A 101 -12.11 8.64 10.93
N GLY A 102 -11.41 8.43 12.04
CA GLY A 102 -10.34 7.46 12.21
C GLY A 102 -10.60 6.52 13.38
N SER A 103 -9.52 6.01 13.95
CA SER A 103 -9.53 5.05 15.06
C SER A 103 -9.77 5.75 16.40
N LEU A 104 -10.16 4.94 17.43
CA LEU A 104 -10.23 5.39 18.83
C LEU A 104 -8.87 5.49 19.52
N ARG A 105 -7.78 5.09 18.87
CA ARG A 105 -6.45 5.03 19.49
C ARG A 105 -6.00 6.31 20.19
N PRO A 106 -6.19 7.51 19.62
CA PRO A 106 -5.82 8.73 20.35
C PRO A 106 -6.55 8.92 21.68
N LEU A 107 -7.78 8.38 21.80
CA LEU A 107 -8.52 8.38 23.07
C LEU A 107 -8.01 7.30 24.02
N LEU A 108 -7.63 6.12 23.48
CA LEU A 108 -7.11 5.01 24.29
C LEU A 108 -5.69 5.28 24.80
N ALA A 109 -4.91 6.13 24.13
CA ALA A 109 -3.56 6.51 24.55
C ALA A 109 -3.52 7.17 25.94
N TYR A 110 -4.65 7.68 26.44
CA TYR A 110 -4.76 8.17 27.83
C TYR A 110 -4.86 7.05 28.87
N ILE A 111 -4.97 5.78 28.46
CA ILE A 111 -5.03 4.62 29.37
C ILE A 111 -3.62 4.06 29.52
N PRO A 112 -3.00 4.16 30.70
CA PRO A 112 -1.66 3.65 30.93
C PRO A 112 -1.56 2.14 30.62
N GLY A 113 -0.55 1.75 29.85
CA GLY A 113 -0.27 0.35 29.54
C GLY A 113 -1.17 -0.28 28.46
N ILE A 114 -2.01 0.51 27.78
CA ILE A 114 -2.91 -0.01 26.73
C ILE A 114 -2.15 -0.73 25.61
N ASP A 115 -0.95 -0.25 25.27
CA ASP A 115 -0.12 -0.82 24.19
C ASP A 115 0.45 -2.20 24.54
N SER A 116 0.49 -2.57 25.84
CA SER A 116 0.81 -3.94 26.24
C SER A 116 -0.38 -4.89 26.12
N VAL A 117 -1.61 -4.36 26.14
CA VAL A 117 -2.86 -5.13 26.07
C VAL A 117 -3.33 -5.31 24.62
N ILE A 118 -3.21 -4.27 23.81
CA ILE A 118 -3.64 -4.25 22.41
C ILE A 118 -2.45 -3.82 21.56
N MET A 119 -2.16 -4.56 20.49
CA MET A 119 -1.06 -4.24 19.56
C MET A 119 -1.10 -2.78 19.13
N PRO A 120 0.02 -2.02 19.24
CA PRO A 120 0.03 -0.58 19.01
C PRO A 120 -0.17 -0.19 17.53
N ALA A 121 0.24 -1.06 16.61
CA ALA A 121 0.15 -0.82 15.17
C ALA A 121 -0.62 -1.94 14.47
N THR A 122 -1.70 -1.59 13.78
CA THR A 122 -2.56 -2.56 13.07
C THR A 122 -2.64 -2.33 11.56
N GLY A 123 -2.09 -1.23 11.04
CA GLY A 123 -2.22 -0.85 9.64
C GLY A 123 -3.65 -0.49 9.22
N PHE A 124 -4.63 -0.55 10.12
CA PHE A 124 -5.97 -0.04 9.90
C PHE A 124 -6.00 1.46 10.16
N ALA A 125 -6.73 2.18 9.32
CA ALA A 125 -6.88 3.63 9.48
C ALA A 125 -8.16 4.11 8.80
N GLY A 126 -8.58 5.34 9.10
CA GLY A 126 -9.71 5.99 8.46
C GLY A 126 -9.55 6.10 6.94
N TRP A 127 -10.67 6.16 6.22
CA TRP A 127 -10.67 6.09 4.74
C TRP A 127 -9.82 7.18 4.10
N LEU A 128 -9.92 8.44 4.54
CA LEU A 128 -9.16 9.53 3.94
C LEU A 128 -7.66 9.37 4.14
N PHE A 129 -7.22 8.85 5.29
CA PHE A 129 -5.80 8.54 5.50
C PHE A 129 -5.33 7.41 4.58
N GLN A 130 -6.13 6.36 4.44
CA GLN A 130 -5.82 5.26 3.51
C GLN A 130 -5.73 5.74 2.06
N THR A 131 -6.56 6.72 1.64
CA THR A 131 -6.47 7.28 0.29
C THR A 131 -5.17 8.02 0.04
N ALA A 132 -4.62 8.68 1.04
CA ALA A 132 -3.33 9.38 0.93
C ALA A 132 -2.15 8.39 1.03
N TRP A 133 -2.22 7.46 1.98
CA TRP A 133 -1.13 6.52 2.24
C TRP A 133 -0.98 5.45 1.15
N VAL A 134 -2.09 4.84 0.73
CA VAL A 134 -2.08 3.67 -0.16
C VAL A 134 -3.13 3.77 -1.28
N PRO A 135 -3.06 4.81 -2.13
CA PRO A 135 -4.07 5.08 -3.16
C PRO A 135 -4.27 3.90 -4.13
N GLN A 136 -3.23 3.10 -4.38
CA GLN A 136 -3.31 1.91 -5.21
C GLN A 136 -4.26 0.84 -4.62
N HIS A 137 -4.27 0.66 -3.30
CA HIS A 137 -5.18 -0.28 -2.65
C HIS A 137 -6.62 0.26 -2.61
N ILE A 138 -6.81 1.57 -2.50
CA ILE A 138 -8.12 2.22 -2.58
C ILE A 138 -8.70 2.07 -4.00
N MET A 139 -7.91 2.27 -5.03
CA MET A 139 -8.28 2.02 -6.42
C MET A 139 -8.70 0.55 -6.59
N SER A 140 -7.89 -0.38 -6.10
CA SER A 140 -8.19 -1.81 -6.13
C SER A 140 -9.49 -2.16 -5.40
N ALA A 141 -9.72 -1.62 -4.19
CA ALA A 141 -10.94 -1.85 -3.43
C ALA A 141 -12.19 -1.33 -4.17
N SER A 142 -12.07 -0.17 -4.81
CA SER A 142 -13.13 0.40 -5.65
C SER A 142 -13.41 -0.49 -6.87
N CYS A 143 -12.36 -1.00 -7.53
CA CYS A 143 -12.47 -1.97 -8.62
C CYS A 143 -13.15 -3.27 -8.16
N VAL A 144 -12.81 -3.80 -6.98
CA VAL A 144 -13.43 -5.01 -6.42
C VAL A 144 -14.92 -4.81 -6.20
N VAL A 145 -15.33 -3.68 -5.58
CA VAL A 145 -16.75 -3.37 -5.41
C VAL A 145 -17.46 -3.24 -6.76
N LEU A 146 -16.87 -2.52 -7.71
CA LEU A 146 -17.43 -2.35 -9.04
C LEU A 146 -17.53 -3.68 -9.79
N ALA A 147 -16.51 -4.54 -9.70
CA ALA A 147 -16.53 -5.88 -10.29
C ALA A 147 -17.69 -6.72 -9.74
N MET A 148 -17.94 -6.69 -8.43
CA MET A 148 -19.07 -7.41 -7.82
C MET A 148 -20.42 -6.87 -8.27
N LEU A 149 -20.56 -5.57 -8.47
CA LEU A 149 -21.76 -4.96 -9.05
C LEU A 149 -21.96 -5.39 -10.51
N LEU A 150 -20.89 -5.44 -11.29
CA LEU A 150 -20.94 -5.92 -12.69
C LEU A 150 -21.27 -7.42 -12.73
N LEU A 151 -20.68 -8.23 -11.84
CA LEU A 151 -20.97 -9.66 -11.71
C LEU A 151 -22.45 -9.90 -11.44
N SER A 152 -23.07 -9.13 -10.53
CA SER A 152 -24.51 -9.24 -10.26
C SER A 152 -25.37 -8.95 -11.47
N LYS A 153 -24.92 -8.05 -12.37
CA LYS A 153 -25.63 -7.75 -13.64
C LYS A 153 -25.42 -8.82 -14.69
N LEU A 154 -24.23 -9.44 -14.75
CA LEU A 154 -23.91 -10.52 -15.69
C LEU A 154 -24.77 -11.76 -15.49
N VAL A 155 -25.32 -11.96 -14.29
CA VAL A 155 -26.29 -13.05 -14.01
C VAL A 155 -27.55 -12.90 -14.86
N HIS A 156 -28.01 -11.65 -15.06
CA HIS A 156 -29.30 -11.34 -15.71
C HIS A 156 -29.18 -10.85 -17.14
N ARG A 157 -27.97 -10.51 -17.61
CA ARG A 157 -27.74 -9.93 -18.96
C ARG A 157 -26.57 -10.59 -19.65
N GLU A 158 -26.85 -11.18 -20.81
CA GLU A 158 -25.84 -11.64 -21.74
C GLU A 158 -25.33 -10.46 -22.57
N SER A 159 -24.19 -9.92 -22.21
CA SER A 159 -23.59 -8.79 -22.93
C SER A 159 -22.07 -8.91 -22.93
N LEU A 160 -21.48 -9.00 -24.12
CA LEU A 160 -20.02 -9.00 -24.30
C LEU A 160 -19.38 -7.71 -23.76
N ALA A 161 -20.04 -6.58 -23.95
CA ALA A 161 -19.53 -5.30 -23.42
C ALA A 161 -19.49 -5.31 -21.89
N LEU A 162 -20.51 -5.89 -21.23
CA LEU A 162 -20.54 -6.02 -19.78
C LEU A 162 -19.48 -7.00 -19.28
N LEU A 163 -19.28 -8.11 -20.01
CA LEU A 163 -18.23 -9.08 -19.72
C LEU A 163 -16.83 -8.46 -19.87
N ALA A 164 -16.59 -7.73 -20.96
CA ALA A 164 -15.34 -7.03 -21.18
C ALA A 164 -15.07 -5.98 -20.10
N ALA A 165 -16.07 -5.17 -19.75
CA ALA A 165 -15.96 -4.20 -18.66
C ALA A 165 -15.64 -4.88 -17.32
N PHE A 166 -16.29 -6.00 -17.02
CA PHE A 166 -16.00 -6.79 -15.81
C PHE A 166 -14.53 -7.27 -15.81
N VAL A 167 -14.07 -7.88 -16.91
CA VAL A 167 -12.69 -8.37 -17.04
C VAL A 167 -11.68 -7.24 -16.85
N LEU A 168 -11.87 -6.10 -17.52
CA LEU A 168 -10.96 -4.95 -17.39
C LEU A 168 -10.92 -4.39 -15.98
N VAL A 169 -12.06 -4.31 -15.29
CA VAL A 169 -12.12 -3.85 -13.90
C VAL A 169 -11.43 -4.83 -12.95
N VAL A 170 -11.59 -6.14 -13.17
CA VAL A 170 -10.88 -7.16 -12.39
C VAL A 170 -9.38 -7.04 -12.58
N VAL A 171 -8.91 -6.93 -13.83
CA VAL A 171 -7.48 -6.77 -14.15
C VAL A 171 -6.93 -5.50 -13.50
N ALA A 172 -7.62 -4.37 -13.65
CA ALA A 172 -7.22 -3.12 -13.00
C ALA A 172 -7.13 -3.25 -11.47
N GLY A 173 -8.05 -4.00 -10.86
CA GLY A 173 -8.00 -4.32 -9.43
C GLY A 173 -6.76 -5.14 -9.05
N VAL A 174 -6.44 -6.20 -9.79
CA VAL A 174 -5.27 -7.06 -9.57
C VAL A 174 -3.96 -6.28 -9.74
N GLU A 175 -3.85 -5.51 -10.82
CA GLU A 175 -2.65 -4.74 -11.14
C GLU A 175 -2.45 -3.51 -10.23
N SER A 176 -3.52 -3.06 -9.55
CA SER A 176 -3.43 -2.03 -8.51
C SER A 176 -3.09 -2.63 -7.15
N SER A 177 -3.48 -3.87 -6.85
CA SER A 177 -3.15 -4.56 -5.60
C SER A 177 -3.39 -6.07 -5.71
N THR A 178 -2.34 -6.85 -5.63
CA THR A 178 -2.44 -8.31 -5.56
C THR A 178 -3.18 -8.78 -4.29
N TRP A 179 -3.08 -8.04 -3.18
CA TRP A 179 -3.76 -8.39 -1.93
C TRP A 179 -5.27 -8.15 -2.00
N VAL A 180 -5.69 -7.01 -2.53
CA VAL A 180 -7.10 -6.62 -2.60
C VAL A 180 -7.76 -7.18 -3.85
N GLY A 181 -7.26 -6.80 -5.03
CA GLY A 181 -7.82 -7.23 -6.32
C GLY A 181 -7.45 -8.64 -6.72
N GLY A 182 -6.38 -9.21 -6.16
CA GLY A 182 -6.01 -10.62 -6.34
C GLY A 182 -6.66 -11.50 -5.28
N VAL A 183 -6.04 -11.62 -4.10
CA VAL A 183 -6.44 -12.60 -3.06
C VAL A 183 -7.86 -12.34 -2.55
N THR A 184 -8.16 -11.11 -2.10
CA THR A 184 -9.48 -10.80 -1.51
C THR A 184 -10.59 -10.92 -2.55
N PHE A 185 -10.36 -10.42 -3.77
CA PHE A 185 -11.33 -10.57 -4.86
C PHE A 185 -11.56 -12.05 -5.22
N ALA A 186 -10.50 -12.87 -5.32
CA ALA A 186 -10.64 -14.29 -5.66
C ALA A 186 -11.51 -15.04 -4.65
N VAL A 187 -11.27 -14.84 -3.34
CA VAL A 187 -12.08 -15.44 -2.27
C VAL A 187 -13.55 -14.97 -2.38
N ALA A 188 -13.75 -13.65 -2.55
CA ALA A 188 -15.09 -13.07 -2.68
C ALA A 188 -15.80 -13.57 -3.96
N ALA A 189 -15.11 -13.66 -5.10
CA ALA A 189 -15.67 -14.09 -6.37
C ALA A 189 -16.08 -15.57 -6.34
N ILE A 190 -15.28 -16.44 -5.72
CA ILE A 190 -15.62 -17.87 -5.53
C ILE A 190 -16.86 -17.97 -4.64
N TRP A 191 -16.89 -17.27 -3.52
CA TRP A 191 -18.00 -17.28 -2.58
C TRP A 191 -19.29 -16.73 -3.21
N ILE A 192 -19.24 -15.52 -3.77
CA ILE A 192 -20.40 -14.86 -4.37
C ILE A 192 -20.86 -15.57 -5.63
N GLY A 193 -19.91 -16.01 -6.47
CA GLY A 193 -20.21 -16.82 -7.66
C GLY A 193 -20.93 -18.13 -7.31
N GLY A 194 -20.48 -18.81 -6.24
CA GLY A 194 -21.16 -20.00 -5.69
C GLY A 194 -22.59 -19.69 -5.23
N VAL A 195 -22.80 -18.60 -4.49
CA VAL A 195 -24.14 -18.17 -4.05
C VAL A 195 -25.03 -17.83 -5.23
N LEU A 196 -24.52 -17.13 -6.24
CA LEU A 196 -25.27 -16.79 -7.45
C LEU A 196 -25.66 -18.02 -8.26
N LEU A 197 -24.73 -18.99 -8.40
CA LEU A 197 -25.00 -20.28 -9.08
C LEU A 197 -26.03 -21.13 -8.32
N ALA A 198 -25.93 -21.19 -6.99
CA ALA A 198 -26.88 -21.93 -6.17
C ALA A 198 -28.31 -21.38 -6.28
N ASN A 199 -28.44 -20.05 -6.36
CA ASN A 199 -29.72 -19.36 -6.47
C ASN A 199 -30.24 -19.26 -7.93
N ALA A 200 -29.43 -19.61 -8.93
CA ALA A 200 -29.85 -19.62 -10.33
C ALA A 200 -30.74 -20.83 -10.63
N GLU A 201 -31.68 -20.64 -11.56
CA GLU A 201 -32.51 -21.75 -12.04
C GLU A 201 -31.65 -22.84 -12.69
N PRO A 202 -32.02 -24.15 -12.56
CA PRO A 202 -31.18 -25.26 -13.02
C PRO A 202 -30.73 -25.12 -14.47
N HIS A 203 -31.58 -24.63 -15.36
CA HIS A 203 -31.25 -24.46 -16.79
C HIS A 203 -30.29 -23.30 -17.06
N GLN A 204 -30.15 -22.34 -16.14
CA GLN A 204 -29.27 -21.17 -16.25
C GLN A 204 -27.88 -21.42 -15.66
N ARG A 205 -27.69 -22.44 -14.82
CA ARG A 205 -26.44 -22.68 -14.09
C ARG A 205 -25.24 -22.93 -14.99
N LEU A 206 -25.41 -23.79 -16.02
CA LEU A 206 -24.31 -24.10 -16.93
C LEU A 206 -23.91 -22.90 -17.81
N PRO A 207 -24.84 -22.17 -18.46
CA PRO A 207 -24.50 -20.92 -19.15
C PRO A 207 -23.82 -19.89 -18.24
N LEU A 208 -24.30 -19.74 -17.00
CA LEU A 208 -23.70 -18.80 -16.03
C LEU A 208 -22.28 -19.21 -15.63
N LEU A 209 -22.05 -20.50 -15.37
CA LEU A 209 -20.71 -21.04 -15.11
C LEU A 209 -19.78 -20.80 -16.29
N GLY A 210 -20.26 -20.99 -17.53
CA GLY A 210 -19.49 -20.69 -18.75
C GLY A 210 -19.09 -19.21 -18.84
N ARG A 211 -19.98 -18.28 -18.48
CA ARG A 211 -19.66 -16.83 -18.43
C ARG A 211 -18.62 -16.52 -17.34
N PHE A 212 -18.74 -17.11 -16.16
CA PHE A 212 -17.77 -16.93 -15.09
C PHE A 212 -16.39 -17.48 -15.47
N ALA A 213 -16.36 -18.65 -16.11
CA ALA A 213 -15.12 -19.24 -16.63
C ALA A 213 -14.47 -18.37 -17.70
N LEU A 214 -15.26 -17.86 -18.66
CA LEU A 214 -14.77 -16.96 -19.71
C LEU A 214 -14.22 -15.66 -19.12
N ALA A 215 -14.91 -15.09 -18.12
CA ALA A 215 -14.45 -13.91 -17.40
C ALA A 215 -13.13 -14.16 -16.65
N ALA A 216 -13.02 -15.29 -15.96
CA ALA A 216 -11.82 -15.68 -15.24
C ALA A 216 -10.62 -15.89 -16.20
N ILE A 217 -10.84 -16.62 -17.31
CA ILE A 217 -9.81 -16.82 -18.34
C ILE A 217 -9.37 -15.49 -18.92
N GLY A 218 -10.31 -14.60 -19.30
CA GLY A 218 -9.99 -13.28 -19.82
C GLY A 218 -9.17 -12.44 -18.84
N ALA A 219 -9.53 -12.44 -17.56
CA ALA A 219 -8.80 -11.73 -16.53
C ALA A 219 -7.38 -12.29 -16.31
N VAL A 220 -7.24 -13.63 -16.27
CA VAL A 220 -5.93 -14.29 -16.12
C VAL A 220 -5.04 -14.01 -17.32
N VAL A 221 -5.57 -14.07 -18.55
CA VAL A 221 -4.80 -13.81 -19.78
C VAL A 221 -4.30 -12.37 -19.81
N LEU A 222 -5.15 -11.40 -19.48
CA LEU A 222 -4.73 -9.99 -19.47
C LEU A 222 -3.77 -9.65 -18.31
N ALA A 223 -3.97 -10.23 -17.14
CA ALA A 223 -3.07 -10.04 -16.00
C ALA A 223 -1.82 -10.96 -16.03
N ALA A 224 -1.69 -11.86 -17.03
CA ALA A 224 -0.62 -12.86 -17.10
C ALA A 224 0.80 -12.29 -16.94
N PRO A 225 1.18 -11.15 -17.53
CA PRO A 225 2.54 -10.62 -17.37
C PRO A 225 2.88 -10.32 -15.91
N ILE A 226 1.99 -9.62 -15.18
CA ILE A 226 2.23 -9.29 -13.77
C ILE A 226 2.12 -10.52 -12.87
N LEU A 227 1.18 -11.42 -13.13
CA LEU A 227 1.04 -12.66 -12.37
C LEU A 227 2.29 -13.54 -12.53
N TYR A 228 2.85 -13.63 -13.73
CA TYR A 228 4.08 -14.37 -13.98
C TYR A 228 5.25 -13.80 -13.16
N ASP A 229 5.45 -12.49 -13.17
CA ASP A 229 6.52 -11.83 -12.41
C ASP A 229 6.34 -12.06 -10.90
N GLN A 230 5.12 -11.99 -10.37
CA GLN A 230 4.83 -12.26 -8.96
C GLN A 230 5.10 -13.72 -8.59
N ILE A 231 4.67 -14.68 -9.41
CA ILE A 231 4.88 -16.12 -9.17
C ILE A 231 6.38 -16.46 -9.26
N ALA A 232 7.09 -15.95 -10.26
CA ALA A 232 8.53 -16.15 -10.40
C ALA A 232 9.30 -15.63 -9.17
N ALA A 233 8.88 -14.49 -8.63
CA ALA A 233 9.49 -13.90 -7.44
C ALA A 233 9.29 -14.72 -6.16
N ILE A 234 8.18 -15.46 -6.04
CA ILE A 234 7.95 -16.35 -4.87
C ILE A 234 9.06 -17.41 -4.80
N GLY A 235 9.39 -18.03 -5.92
CA GLY A 235 10.44 -19.05 -6.00
C GLY A 235 11.82 -18.52 -5.59
N THR A 236 12.15 -17.30 -5.97
CA THR A 236 13.47 -16.68 -5.70
C THR A 236 13.61 -16.15 -4.27
N ARG A 237 12.51 -15.83 -3.58
CA ARG A 237 12.53 -15.36 -2.18
C ARG A 237 12.79 -16.44 -1.13
N GLY A 238 12.96 -17.70 -1.51
CA GLY A 238 13.28 -18.79 -0.59
C GLY A 238 12.12 -19.79 -0.35
N GLY A 239 11.10 -19.79 -1.20
CA GLY A 239 10.17 -20.93 -1.37
C GLY A 239 9.09 -21.11 -0.31
N GLY A 240 8.77 -20.10 0.50
CA GLY A 240 7.61 -20.15 1.40
C GLY A 240 6.30 -19.76 0.69
N SER A 241 5.15 -20.19 1.24
CA SER A 241 3.86 -19.66 0.78
C SER A 241 3.78 -18.15 1.06
N PRO A 242 3.41 -17.32 0.07
CA PRO A 242 3.25 -15.88 0.27
C PRO A 242 2.08 -15.51 1.17
N VAL A 243 1.16 -16.46 1.38
CA VAL A 243 -0.01 -16.33 2.25
C VAL A 243 -0.13 -17.58 3.11
N VAL A 244 -0.36 -17.39 4.40
CA VAL A 244 -0.60 -18.44 5.37
C VAL A 244 -1.96 -18.25 6.05
N LEU A 245 -2.58 -19.34 6.48
CA LEU A 245 -3.77 -19.30 7.33
C LEU A 245 -3.33 -19.08 8.77
N GLN A 246 -3.55 -17.89 9.27
CA GLN A 246 -3.24 -17.48 10.62
C GLN A 246 -4.20 -16.38 11.04
N THR A 247 -4.62 -16.39 12.30
CA THR A 247 -5.46 -15.35 12.86
C THR A 247 -4.70 -14.02 12.93
N TYR A 248 -5.40 -12.93 12.70
CA TYR A 248 -4.86 -11.58 12.85
C TYR A 248 -4.44 -11.35 14.31
N GLU A 249 -3.24 -10.83 14.52
CA GLU A 249 -2.73 -10.49 15.85
C GLU A 249 -3.34 -9.18 16.33
N VAL A 250 -4.08 -9.23 17.43
CA VAL A 250 -4.81 -8.08 18.03
C VAL A 250 -4.27 -7.75 19.40
N LEU A 251 -4.00 -8.78 20.21
CA LEU A 251 -3.64 -8.63 21.60
C LEU A 251 -2.12 -8.48 21.78
N GLY A 252 -1.73 -7.64 22.73
CA GLY A 252 -0.35 -7.32 23.03
C GLY A 252 0.33 -8.34 23.97
N GLU A 253 1.54 -8.00 24.37
CA GLU A 253 2.43 -8.88 25.17
C GLU A 253 1.93 -9.17 26.58
N PHE A 254 0.94 -8.43 27.07
CA PHE A 254 0.29 -8.71 28.36
C PHE A 254 -0.26 -10.14 28.44
N PHE A 255 -0.69 -10.69 27.30
CA PHE A 255 -1.22 -12.05 27.24
C PHE A 255 -0.14 -13.07 26.87
N PRO A 256 -0.05 -14.23 27.56
CA PRO A 256 0.83 -15.33 27.17
C PRO A 256 0.56 -15.77 25.70
N PRO A 257 1.60 -16.14 24.92
CA PRO A 257 1.44 -16.42 23.48
C PRO A 257 0.35 -17.46 23.14
N ALA A 258 0.26 -18.55 23.90
CA ALA A 258 -0.74 -19.61 23.65
C ALA A 258 -2.18 -19.10 23.89
N LEU A 259 -2.39 -18.27 24.91
CA LEU A 259 -3.69 -17.68 25.22
C LEU A 259 -4.04 -16.59 24.19
N ARG A 260 -3.06 -15.78 23.81
CA ARG A 260 -3.21 -14.72 22.81
C ARG A 260 -3.71 -15.27 21.48
N GLN A 261 -3.08 -16.32 20.95
CA GLN A 261 -3.49 -16.94 19.70
C GLN A 261 -4.96 -17.40 19.70
N PHE A 262 -5.46 -17.89 20.83
CA PHE A 262 -6.86 -18.27 20.97
C PHE A 262 -7.78 -17.05 21.11
N LEU A 263 -7.39 -16.05 21.88
CA LEU A 263 -8.18 -14.85 22.15
C LEU A 263 -8.19 -13.87 20.95
N ASP A 264 -7.18 -13.88 20.10
CA ASP A 264 -7.13 -13.04 18.90
C ASP A 264 -8.30 -13.34 17.94
N MET A 265 -8.82 -14.57 17.93
CA MET A 265 -9.97 -14.91 17.11
C MET A 265 -11.21 -14.05 17.39
N PRO A 266 -11.75 -13.97 18.61
CA PRO A 266 -12.85 -13.07 18.93
C PRO A 266 -12.39 -11.59 19.04
N ALA A 267 -11.14 -11.33 19.44
CA ALA A 267 -10.64 -9.96 19.60
C ALA A 267 -10.63 -9.18 18.29
N PHE A 268 -10.42 -9.83 17.14
CA PHE A 268 -10.54 -9.19 15.83
C PHE A 268 -11.91 -8.51 15.65
N TRP A 269 -12.99 -9.21 16.00
CA TRP A 269 -14.36 -8.71 15.82
C TRP A 269 -14.81 -7.77 16.93
N LEU A 270 -14.46 -8.08 18.18
CA LEU A 270 -14.99 -7.39 19.36
C LEU A 270 -14.12 -6.23 19.83
N VAL A 271 -12.84 -6.23 19.49
CA VAL A 271 -11.88 -5.22 19.93
C VAL A 271 -11.32 -4.45 18.73
N LEU A 272 -10.64 -5.13 17.81
CA LEU A 272 -9.93 -4.46 16.71
C LEU A 272 -10.87 -3.64 15.83
N LEU A 273 -11.91 -4.24 15.27
CA LEU A 273 -12.83 -3.53 14.37
C LEU A 273 -13.60 -2.41 15.08
N VAL A 274 -13.88 -2.55 16.38
CA VAL A 274 -14.54 -1.50 17.17
C VAL A 274 -13.60 -0.32 17.41
N ILE A 275 -12.32 -0.58 17.68
CA ILE A 275 -11.33 0.46 17.95
C ILE A 275 -10.93 1.16 16.65
N GLU A 276 -10.63 0.40 15.60
CA GLU A 276 -10.09 0.97 14.36
C GLU A 276 -11.17 1.58 13.45
N LEU A 277 -12.39 1.08 13.52
CA LEU A 277 -13.49 1.46 12.64
C LEU A 277 -14.77 1.85 13.40
N PRO A 278 -14.71 2.71 14.44
CA PRO A 278 -15.82 2.96 15.36
C PRO A 278 -17.08 3.48 14.65
N ALA A 279 -16.92 4.38 13.68
CA ALA A 279 -18.03 5.01 12.99
C ALA A 279 -18.74 4.09 11.99
N ILE A 280 -18.03 3.10 11.42
CA ILE A 280 -18.57 2.31 10.31
C ILE A 280 -18.89 0.86 10.69
N TYR A 281 -18.15 0.27 11.64
CA TYR A 281 -18.30 -1.17 11.92
C TYR A 281 -19.66 -1.50 12.51
N LEU A 282 -19.95 -1.09 13.75
CA LEU A 282 -21.23 -1.41 14.41
C LEU A 282 -22.43 -0.77 13.69
N THR A 283 -22.29 0.49 13.29
CA THR A 283 -23.32 1.23 12.57
C THR A 283 -23.63 0.59 11.22
N GLY A 284 -22.58 0.22 10.45
CA GLY A 284 -22.73 -0.40 9.14
C GLY A 284 -23.31 -1.81 9.22
N VAL A 285 -22.79 -2.65 10.14
CA VAL A 285 -23.33 -4.01 10.34
C VAL A 285 -24.80 -3.98 10.74
N TYR A 286 -25.16 -3.13 11.70
CA TYR A 286 -26.56 -3.00 12.11
C TYR A 286 -27.46 -2.49 10.97
N ALA A 287 -26.99 -1.50 10.21
CA ALA A 287 -27.70 -0.97 9.04
C ALA A 287 -27.87 -2.03 7.95
N MET A 288 -26.85 -2.84 7.67
CA MET A 288 -26.94 -3.97 6.72
C MET A 288 -28.07 -4.92 7.09
N LEU A 289 -28.10 -5.37 8.36
CA LEU A 289 -29.12 -6.30 8.85
C LEU A 289 -30.54 -5.71 8.81
N GLN A 290 -30.67 -4.42 9.03
CA GLN A 290 -31.96 -3.75 9.06
C GLN A 290 -32.47 -3.41 7.65
N LEU A 291 -31.63 -2.77 6.83
CA LEU A 291 -32.04 -2.24 5.51
C LEU A 291 -32.40 -3.37 4.53
N THR A 292 -31.66 -4.47 4.54
CA THR A 292 -31.94 -5.62 3.66
C THR A 292 -33.33 -6.21 3.81
N ARG A 293 -33.98 -6.00 4.96
CA ARG A 293 -35.37 -6.46 5.20
C ARG A 293 -36.42 -5.58 4.52
N THR A 294 -36.06 -4.33 4.19
CA THR A 294 -37.04 -3.32 3.72
C THR A 294 -36.74 -2.81 2.31
N LEU A 295 -35.59 -3.19 1.72
CA LEU A 295 -35.23 -2.79 0.36
C LEU A 295 -36.12 -3.48 -0.69
N ASP A 296 -36.41 -2.77 -1.77
CA ASP A 296 -37.00 -3.33 -2.97
C ASP A 296 -36.07 -4.39 -3.61
N PRO A 297 -36.60 -5.28 -4.49
CA PRO A 297 -35.82 -6.40 -5.03
C PRO A 297 -34.51 -5.99 -5.72
N ALA A 298 -34.48 -4.89 -6.46
CA ALA A 298 -33.29 -4.43 -7.19
C ALA A 298 -32.17 -3.97 -6.23
N ARG A 299 -32.54 -3.14 -5.24
CA ARG A 299 -31.60 -2.71 -4.21
C ARG A 299 -31.17 -3.84 -3.30
N LYS A 300 -32.08 -4.75 -2.98
CA LYS A 300 -31.81 -5.93 -2.15
C LYS A 300 -30.77 -6.85 -2.79
N GLN A 301 -30.85 -7.08 -4.09
CA GLN A 301 -29.86 -7.87 -4.81
C GLN A 301 -28.47 -7.29 -4.69
N VAL A 302 -28.31 -6.00 -4.97
CA VAL A 302 -27.01 -5.30 -4.84
C VAL A 302 -26.55 -5.32 -3.39
N ALA A 303 -27.42 -5.01 -2.44
CA ALA A 303 -27.10 -5.03 -1.01
C ALA A 303 -26.59 -6.42 -0.57
N THR A 304 -27.23 -7.49 -1.04
CA THR A 304 -26.82 -8.88 -0.74
C THR A 304 -25.41 -9.15 -1.25
N VAL A 305 -25.09 -8.80 -2.50
CA VAL A 305 -23.75 -8.97 -3.06
C VAL A 305 -22.69 -8.18 -2.27
N LEU A 306 -23.00 -6.93 -1.91
CA LEU A 306 -22.10 -6.09 -1.10
C LEU A 306 -21.88 -6.67 0.31
N ILE A 307 -22.91 -7.23 0.94
CA ILE A 307 -22.78 -7.88 2.26
C ILE A 307 -21.87 -9.11 2.19
N HIS A 308 -22.06 -9.93 1.18
CA HIS A 308 -21.16 -11.09 0.98
C HIS A 308 -19.72 -10.65 0.70
N LEU A 309 -19.54 -9.57 -0.07
CA LEU A 309 -18.21 -8.99 -0.29
C LEU A 309 -17.58 -8.51 1.01
N ALA A 310 -18.32 -7.77 1.85
CA ALA A 310 -17.82 -7.31 3.14
C ALA A 310 -17.45 -8.50 4.05
N GLY A 311 -18.29 -9.54 4.09
CA GLY A 311 -18.02 -10.76 4.84
C GLY A 311 -16.76 -11.48 4.37
N ALA A 312 -16.58 -11.68 3.06
CA ALA A 312 -15.39 -12.31 2.48
C ALA A 312 -14.12 -11.47 2.76
N SER A 313 -14.21 -10.14 2.59
CA SER A 313 -13.13 -9.20 2.85
C SER A 313 -12.67 -9.25 4.32
N LEU A 314 -13.60 -9.20 5.26
CA LEU A 314 -13.30 -9.34 6.70
C LEU A 314 -12.74 -10.73 7.04
N ALA A 315 -13.26 -11.80 6.43
CA ALA A 315 -12.75 -13.15 6.66
C ALA A 315 -11.30 -13.32 6.18
N VAL A 316 -10.96 -12.77 5.01
CA VAL A 316 -9.57 -12.75 4.51
C VAL A 316 -8.67 -11.96 5.46
N SER A 317 -9.07 -10.75 5.86
CA SER A 317 -8.31 -9.94 6.81
C SER A 317 -8.10 -10.64 8.15
N TRP A 318 -9.10 -11.38 8.62
CA TRP A 318 -9.09 -12.09 9.90
C TRP A 318 -8.20 -13.33 9.92
N LEU A 319 -8.23 -14.14 8.83
CA LEU A 319 -7.69 -15.51 8.82
C LEU A 319 -6.49 -15.72 7.90
N MET A 320 -6.08 -14.71 7.14
CA MET A 320 -4.98 -14.84 6.18
C MET A 320 -3.92 -13.76 6.43
N VAL A 321 -2.66 -14.19 6.48
CA VAL A 321 -1.51 -13.32 6.75
C VAL A 321 -0.54 -13.41 5.58
N SER A 322 -0.03 -12.25 5.13
CA SER A 322 1.08 -12.21 4.17
C SER A 322 2.42 -12.46 4.85
N THR A 323 3.27 -13.25 4.22
CA THR A 323 4.65 -13.53 4.66
C THR A 323 5.69 -12.72 3.90
N ILE A 324 5.26 -11.90 2.94
CA ILE A 324 6.11 -11.01 2.16
C ILE A 324 6.19 -9.66 2.88
N GLY A 325 7.42 -9.17 3.06
CA GLY A 325 7.65 -7.92 3.78
C GLY A 325 7.77 -8.10 5.30
N GLY A 326 7.78 -6.99 6.02
CA GLY A 326 7.88 -6.93 7.48
C GLY A 326 6.53 -6.93 8.19
N ASN A 327 5.45 -6.63 7.47
CA ASN A 327 4.09 -6.43 8.00
C ASN A 327 3.09 -7.40 7.37
N ASN A 328 1.94 -7.57 8.02
CA ASN A 328 0.81 -8.29 7.45
C ASN A 328 0.03 -7.42 6.45
N ASP A 329 0.64 -7.12 5.30
CA ASP A 329 -0.01 -6.26 4.29
C ASP A 329 -1.32 -6.85 3.76
N LEU A 330 -1.45 -8.17 3.63
CA LEU A 330 -2.71 -8.79 3.23
C LEU A 330 -3.81 -8.48 4.24
N GLY A 331 -3.59 -8.73 5.53
CA GLY A 331 -4.57 -8.45 6.57
C GLY A 331 -4.96 -6.97 6.63
N TRP A 332 -3.97 -6.08 6.47
CA TRP A 332 -4.18 -4.63 6.48
C TRP A 332 -4.98 -4.11 5.28
N ARG A 333 -4.83 -4.74 4.13
CA ARG A 333 -5.44 -4.26 2.87
C ARG A 333 -6.72 -5.00 2.51
N ALA A 334 -6.85 -6.26 2.91
CA ALA A 334 -8.05 -7.06 2.65
C ALA A 334 -9.32 -6.45 3.28
N VAL A 335 -9.20 -5.68 4.35
CA VAL A 335 -10.33 -4.99 5.00
C VAL A 335 -10.94 -3.85 4.17
N LEU A 336 -10.22 -3.28 3.20
CA LEU A 336 -10.64 -2.05 2.49
C LEU A 336 -11.97 -2.20 1.71
N PRO A 337 -12.25 -3.28 0.97
CA PRO A 337 -13.56 -3.45 0.35
C PRO A 337 -14.69 -3.51 1.41
N ALA A 338 -14.44 -4.13 2.57
CA ALA A 338 -15.40 -4.11 3.67
C ALA A 338 -15.60 -2.71 4.25
N CYS A 339 -14.53 -1.93 4.44
CA CYS A 339 -14.62 -0.54 4.90
C CYS A 339 -15.50 0.31 3.96
N LEU A 340 -15.30 0.18 2.64
CA LEU A 340 -16.13 0.87 1.65
C LEU A 340 -17.61 0.48 1.79
N VAL A 341 -17.90 -0.82 1.83
CA VAL A 341 -19.28 -1.33 1.95
C VAL A 341 -19.91 -0.92 3.28
N LEU A 342 -19.19 -1.07 4.40
CA LEU A 342 -19.68 -0.68 5.73
C LEU A 342 -19.97 0.83 5.80
N THR A 343 -19.13 1.66 5.18
CA THR A 343 -19.39 3.10 5.05
C THR A 343 -20.70 3.36 4.32
N VAL A 344 -20.91 2.70 3.17
CA VAL A 344 -22.16 2.83 2.39
C VAL A 344 -23.39 2.49 3.24
N PHE A 345 -23.35 1.37 3.97
CA PHE A 345 -24.48 0.96 4.80
C PHE A 345 -24.66 1.83 6.05
N ALA A 346 -23.58 2.19 6.74
CA ALA A 346 -23.64 3.08 7.89
C ALA A 346 -24.30 4.41 7.52
N VAL A 347 -23.89 5.01 6.41
CA VAL A 347 -24.44 6.26 5.90
C VAL A 347 -25.88 6.09 5.41
N ALA A 348 -26.19 5.02 4.69
CA ALA A 348 -27.55 4.74 4.26
C ALA A 348 -28.50 4.58 5.46
N GLY A 349 -28.07 3.85 6.50
CA GLY A 349 -28.80 3.72 7.76
C GLY A 349 -28.99 5.04 8.46
N LEU A 350 -27.91 5.78 8.70
CA LEU A 350 -27.96 7.09 9.37
C LEU A 350 -28.92 8.06 8.66
N SER A 351 -28.83 8.13 7.32
CA SER A 351 -29.70 9.03 6.54
C SER A 351 -31.18 8.70 6.69
N GLN A 352 -31.53 7.43 6.93
CA GLN A 352 -32.93 7.02 7.21
C GLN A 352 -33.30 7.23 8.69
N TRP A 353 -32.40 6.89 9.63
CA TRP A 353 -32.67 6.94 11.07
C TRP A 353 -32.89 8.36 11.61
N ILE A 354 -32.21 9.35 11.01
CA ILE A 354 -32.47 10.77 11.35
C ILE A 354 -33.97 11.11 11.31
N ALA A 355 -34.70 10.54 10.36
CA ALA A 355 -36.14 10.82 10.21
C ALA A 355 -37.04 9.79 10.90
N THR A 356 -36.56 8.57 11.16
CA THR A 356 -37.44 7.46 11.57
C THR A 356 -37.07 6.85 12.93
N ARG A 357 -35.82 6.97 13.36
CA ARG A 357 -35.27 6.29 14.56
C ARG A 357 -34.19 7.14 15.21
N ILE A 358 -34.58 8.30 15.74
CA ILE A 358 -33.63 9.31 16.24
C ILE A 358 -32.61 8.77 17.26
N ARG A 359 -32.96 7.79 18.10
CA ARG A 359 -32.04 7.18 19.06
C ARG A 359 -30.88 6.44 18.38
N LEU A 360 -31.17 5.74 17.27
CA LEU A 360 -30.14 5.07 16.48
C LEU A 360 -29.25 6.08 15.73
N ALA A 361 -29.88 7.16 15.22
CA ALA A 361 -29.11 8.23 14.61
C ALA A 361 -28.14 8.87 15.61
N ILE A 362 -28.61 9.17 16.84
CA ILE A 362 -27.77 9.69 17.93
C ILE A 362 -26.61 8.72 18.22
N ALA A 363 -26.89 7.43 18.38
CA ALA A 363 -25.83 6.42 18.62
C ALA A 363 -24.79 6.41 17.49
N GLY A 364 -25.23 6.48 16.23
CA GLY A 364 -24.31 6.58 15.09
C GLY A 364 -23.49 7.87 15.07
N PHE A 365 -24.09 9.01 15.42
CA PHE A 365 -23.35 10.28 15.55
C PHE A 365 -22.38 10.29 16.73
N VAL A 366 -22.70 9.60 17.82
CA VAL A 366 -21.75 9.38 18.93
C VAL A 366 -20.54 8.56 18.44
N ALA A 367 -20.76 7.48 17.67
CA ALA A 367 -19.68 6.70 17.08
C ALA A 367 -18.80 7.52 16.12
N ILE A 368 -19.41 8.40 15.32
CA ILE A 368 -18.70 9.38 14.48
C ILE A 368 -17.87 10.33 15.36
N ALA A 369 -18.48 10.94 16.37
CA ALA A 369 -17.81 11.89 17.26
C ALA A 369 -16.60 11.25 17.98
N LEU A 370 -16.71 9.99 18.39
CA LEU A 370 -15.62 9.23 18.99
C LEU A 370 -14.49 8.92 17.98
N GLY A 371 -14.79 8.74 16.70
CA GLY A 371 -13.79 8.52 15.65
C GLY A 371 -13.13 9.81 15.11
N LEU A 372 -13.73 10.99 15.33
CA LEU A 372 -13.18 12.26 14.82
C LEU A 372 -11.78 12.59 15.35
N PRO A 373 -11.44 12.39 16.64
CA PRO A 373 -10.09 12.63 17.12
C PRO A 373 -9.03 11.87 16.34
N GLY A 374 -9.26 10.59 16.01
CA GLY A 374 -8.33 9.81 15.18
C GLY A 374 -8.21 10.32 13.75
N GLY A 375 -9.31 10.81 13.17
CA GLY A 375 -9.28 11.44 11.84
C GLY A 375 -8.53 12.78 11.85
N ILE A 376 -8.75 13.60 12.87
CA ILE A 376 -8.06 14.90 13.05
C ILE A 376 -6.57 14.68 13.29
N ASP A 377 -6.20 13.73 14.15
CA ASP A 377 -4.81 13.40 14.43
C ASP A 377 -4.05 13.02 13.16
N MET A 378 -4.63 12.13 12.34
CA MET A 378 -4.06 11.76 11.06
C MET A 378 -4.00 12.92 10.06
N PHE A 379 -5.03 13.77 10.03
CA PHE A 379 -5.04 14.96 9.19
C PHE A 379 -3.94 15.95 9.60
N VAL A 380 -3.81 16.23 10.89
CA VAL A 380 -2.78 17.11 11.44
C VAL A 380 -1.39 16.52 11.15
N TYR A 381 -1.20 15.23 11.35
CA TYR A 381 0.03 14.53 11.03
C TYR A 381 0.44 14.70 9.55
N ASN A 382 -0.50 14.52 8.63
CA ASN A 382 -0.24 14.70 7.20
C ASN A 382 -0.01 16.17 6.81
N MET A 383 -0.72 17.13 7.43
CA MET A 383 -0.63 18.56 7.10
C MET A 383 0.56 19.23 7.74
N SER A 384 0.91 18.89 8.97
CA SER A 384 2.02 19.54 9.67
C SER A 384 3.37 19.13 9.11
N GLY A 385 3.37 18.08 8.24
CA GLY A 385 4.59 17.44 7.86
C GLY A 385 5.38 17.21 9.12
N SER A 386 5.55 16.03 9.59
CA SER A 386 6.20 15.89 10.86
C SER A 386 7.27 16.99 10.98
N ARG A 387 7.27 17.78 12.04
CA ARG A 387 8.40 18.65 12.38
C ARG A 387 9.56 17.71 12.75
N ASP A 388 9.79 16.78 11.86
CA ASP A 388 10.78 15.77 11.95
C ASP A 388 12.10 16.47 11.67
N PRO A 389 13.05 16.40 12.62
CA PRO A 389 14.42 16.87 12.38
C PRO A 389 15.02 16.34 11.07
N ALA A 390 14.56 15.18 10.62
CA ALA A 390 14.95 14.62 9.34
C ALA A 390 14.46 15.45 8.14
N GLY A 391 13.20 15.89 8.15
CA GLY A 391 12.67 16.78 7.11
C GLY A 391 13.42 18.12 7.06
N GLU A 392 13.78 18.66 8.21
CA GLU A 392 14.61 19.87 8.30
C GLU A 392 16.03 19.63 7.79
N ALA A 393 16.64 18.49 8.13
CA ALA A 393 17.96 18.10 7.64
C ALA A 393 17.94 17.90 6.10
N PHE A 394 16.87 17.32 5.53
CA PHE A 394 16.72 17.22 4.08
C PHE A 394 16.58 18.60 3.42
N ALA A 395 15.75 19.46 3.96
CA ALA A 395 15.57 20.81 3.44
C ALA A 395 16.87 21.62 3.47
N ALA A 396 17.76 21.33 4.42
CA ALA A 396 19.03 22.03 4.59
C ALA A 396 20.14 21.60 3.61
N THR A 397 19.93 20.61 2.75
CA THR A 397 20.97 20.06 1.87
C THR A 397 20.67 20.06 0.36
N PRO A 398 19.96 21.07 -0.22
CA PRO A 398 19.66 21.10 -1.65
C PRO A 398 20.92 21.14 -2.53
N GLU A 399 22.01 21.73 -2.03
CA GLU A 399 23.30 21.82 -2.73
C GLU A 399 23.95 20.45 -2.88
N MET A 400 23.83 19.58 -1.90
CA MET A 400 24.33 18.22 -1.97
C MET A 400 23.64 17.41 -3.07
N TRP A 401 22.31 17.53 -3.19
CA TRP A 401 21.56 16.84 -4.26
C TRP A 401 21.86 17.44 -5.63
N ALA A 402 22.10 18.75 -5.70
CA ALA A 402 22.58 19.38 -6.93
C ALA A 402 23.98 18.87 -7.30
N ALA A 403 24.86 18.66 -6.32
CA ALA A 403 26.17 18.07 -6.53
C ALA A 403 26.08 16.63 -7.04
N VAL A 404 25.21 15.81 -6.46
CA VAL A 404 24.95 14.44 -6.98
C VAL A 404 24.54 14.50 -8.46
N ARG A 405 23.64 15.40 -8.87
CA ARG A 405 23.21 15.55 -10.28
C ARG A 405 24.36 15.94 -11.22
N ARG A 406 25.36 16.66 -10.74
CA ARG A 406 26.56 17.00 -11.58
C ARG A 406 27.42 15.78 -11.89
N HIS A 407 27.47 14.80 -10.97
CA HIS A 407 28.37 13.65 -11.07
C HIS A 407 27.67 12.34 -11.48
N ALA A 408 26.36 12.28 -11.45
CA ALA A 408 25.56 11.14 -11.84
C ALA A 408 24.54 11.52 -12.93
N GLY A 409 24.50 10.75 -14.02
CA GLY A 409 23.45 10.88 -15.04
C GLY A 409 22.09 10.36 -14.57
N PRO A 410 20.99 10.61 -15.32
CA PRO A 410 19.64 10.19 -14.92
C PRO A 410 19.48 8.68 -14.71
N ALA A 411 20.22 7.86 -15.46
CA ALA A 411 20.19 6.40 -15.37
C ALA A 411 21.14 5.84 -14.31
N ASP A 412 22.07 6.66 -13.78
CA ASP A 412 23.05 6.22 -12.80
C ASP A 412 22.40 5.98 -11.43
N ARG A 413 23.05 5.14 -10.63
CA ARG A 413 22.63 4.80 -9.28
C ARG A 413 23.50 5.47 -8.23
N VAL A 414 22.87 5.89 -7.16
CA VAL A 414 23.50 6.60 -6.03
C VAL A 414 23.42 5.74 -4.79
N GLY A 415 24.53 5.64 -4.06
CA GLY A 415 24.61 5.02 -2.74
C GLY A 415 24.69 6.06 -1.63
N ASN A 416 24.02 5.80 -0.54
CA ASN A 416 24.11 6.53 0.72
C ASN A 416 23.91 5.56 1.89
N ASN A 417 24.11 6.02 3.10
CA ASN A 417 23.93 5.21 4.30
C ASN A 417 22.47 4.66 4.38
N PRO A 418 22.28 3.32 4.39
CA PRO A 418 20.95 2.73 4.51
C PRO A 418 20.26 3.03 5.84
N LEU A 419 21.02 3.31 6.89
CA LEU A 419 20.54 3.68 8.22
C LEU A 419 20.44 5.20 8.42
N PHE A 420 20.60 5.98 7.35
CA PHE A 420 20.57 7.43 7.47
C PHE A 420 19.24 7.89 8.06
N LEU A 421 19.32 8.53 9.24
CA LEU A 421 18.19 9.04 10.01
C LEU A 421 17.12 7.97 10.39
N GLU A 422 17.44 6.67 10.37
CA GLU A 422 16.51 5.60 10.74
C GLU A 422 15.93 5.80 12.15
N SER A 423 16.75 6.28 13.10
CA SER A 423 16.30 6.58 14.47
C SER A 423 15.33 7.77 14.58
N MET A 424 15.24 8.58 13.53
CA MET A 424 14.44 9.81 13.49
C MET A 424 13.18 9.66 12.65
N THR A 425 13.07 8.60 11.86
CA THR A 425 11.95 8.37 10.94
C THR A 425 11.45 6.94 11.03
N PRO A 426 10.12 6.72 11.06
CA PRO A 426 9.54 5.38 11.13
C PRO A 426 9.61 4.62 9.81
N TRP A 427 10.10 5.23 8.72
CA TRP A 427 10.16 4.65 7.40
C TRP A 427 11.49 4.99 6.72
N PRO A 428 12.04 4.11 5.85
CA PRO A 428 13.36 4.32 5.25
C PRO A 428 13.42 5.62 4.45
N ILE A 429 14.21 6.55 4.95
CA ILE A 429 14.38 7.88 4.37
C ILE A 429 15.53 7.94 3.38
N ASN A 430 16.44 6.98 3.41
CA ASN A 430 17.62 6.94 2.56
C ASN A 430 17.30 6.97 1.06
N ILE A 431 16.13 6.45 0.64
CA ILE A 431 15.67 6.57 -0.76
C ILE A 431 15.49 8.02 -1.20
N SER A 432 15.17 8.92 -0.27
CA SER A 432 14.93 10.33 -0.57
C SER A 432 16.15 11.04 -1.16
N TRP A 433 17.34 10.60 -0.81
CA TRP A 433 18.58 11.15 -1.36
C TRP A 433 18.69 10.94 -2.86
N ALA A 434 18.51 9.70 -3.30
CA ALA A 434 18.49 9.38 -4.72
C ALA A 434 17.31 10.06 -5.42
N LEU A 435 16.12 10.04 -4.83
CA LEU A 435 14.91 10.64 -5.37
C LEU A 435 15.02 12.17 -5.50
N LEU A 436 15.47 12.86 -4.47
CA LEU A 436 15.62 14.32 -4.49
C LEU A 436 16.76 14.80 -5.40
N SER A 437 17.73 13.95 -5.66
CA SER A 437 18.69 14.16 -6.74
C SER A 437 18.16 13.75 -8.11
N ASN A 438 16.93 13.21 -8.20
CA ASN A 438 16.35 12.61 -9.40
C ASN A 438 17.24 11.51 -9.98
N ARG A 439 17.68 10.60 -9.13
CA ARG A 439 18.53 9.45 -9.47
C ARG A 439 17.97 8.18 -8.85
N ARG A 440 18.47 7.03 -9.30
CA ARG A 440 18.12 5.70 -8.79
C ARG A 440 19.02 5.37 -7.59
N SER A 441 18.53 4.58 -6.64
CA SER A 441 19.38 4.04 -5.57
C SER A 441 20.04 2.72 -6.00
N CYS A 442 21.28 2.48 -5.59
CA CYS A 442 21.91 1.17 -5.74
C CYS A 442 21.49 0.22 -4.60
N TYR A 443 21.22 0.75 -3.41
CA TYR A 443 20.60 0.05 -2.29
C TYR A 443 19.88 1.04 -1.37
N ALA A 444 18.57 0.89 -1.24
CA ALA A 444 17.73 1.80 -0.46
C ALA A 444 17.45 1.32 0.97
N GLY A 445 18.18 0.32 1.46
CA GLY A 445 17.99 -0.25 2.79
C GLY A 445 17.09 -1.49 2.81
N PHE A 446 17.13 -2.21 3.93
CA PHE A 446 16.48 -3.52 4.08
C PHE A 446 14.95 -3.44 3.92
N ASP A 447 14.32 -2.47 4.54
CA ASP A 447 12.84 -2.37 4.57
C ASP A 447 12.25 -2.04 3.20
N LEU A 448 12.96 -1.26 2.35
CA LEU A 448 12.55 -1.01 0.97
C LEU A 448 12.97 -2.14 0.02
N ALA A 449 14.08 -2.83 0.29
CA ALA A 449 14.50 -3.94 -0.55
C ALA A 449 13.60 -5.18 -0.36
N LEU A 450 13.23 -5.49 0.88
CA LEU A 450 12.50 -6.71 1.22
C LEU A 450 11.19 -6.93 0.42
N PRO A 451 10.28 -5.95 0.30
CA PRO A 451 9.05 -6.13 -0.48
C PRO A 451 9.25 -6.08 -2.00
N PHE A 452 10.26 -5.34 -2.49
CA PHE A 452 10.38 -5.00 -3.91
C PHE A 452 11.47 -5.77 -4.65
N VAL A 453 12.29 -6.56 -3.94
CA VAL A 453 13.41 -7.32 -4.53
C VAL A 453 13.14 -8.82 -4.42
N PRO A 454 13.26 -9.58 -5.51
CA PRO A 454 13.02 -11.02 -5.50
C PRO A 454 14.27 -11.80 -5.01
N LEU A 455 14.76 -11.51 -3.81
CA LEU A 455 15.89 -12.18 -3.18
C LEU A 455 15.49 -12.83 -1.85
N PRO A 456 16.20 -13.91 -1.45
CA PRO A 456 16.04 -14.49 -0.12
C PRO A 456 16.37 -13.47 0.99
N ARG A 457 15.59 -13.47 2.06
CA ARG A 457 15.77 -12.55 3.19
C ARG A 457 17.18 -12.59 3.79
N ALA A 458 17.78 -13.78 3.89
CA ALA A 458 19.16 -13.94 4.38
C ALA A 458 20.18 -13.23 3.47
N ARG A 459 19.98 -13.27 2.15
CA ARG A 459 20.81 -12.55 1.19
C ARG A 459 20.69 -11.04 1.35
N LEU A 460 19.46 -10.53 1.49
CA LEU A 460 19.21 -9.10 1.72
C LEU A 460 19.85 -8.61 3.01
N ARG A 461 19.79 -9.40 4.10
CA ARG A 461 20.50 -9.07 5.35
C ARG A 461 22.02 -9.03 5.19
N ALA A 462 22.60 -9.91 4.38
CA ALA A 462 24.04 -9.89 4.11
C ALA A 462 24.44 -8.63 3.34
N ILE A 463 23.63 -8.21 2.36
CA ILE A 463 23.83 -6.97 1.61
C ILE A 463 23.69 -5.76 2.54
N ASP A 464 22.66 -5.75 3.36
CA ASP A 464 22.42 -4.68 4.35
C ASP A 464 23.61 -4.52 5.30
N ALA A 465 24.11 -5.63 5.86
CA ALA A 465 25.29 -5.61 6.72
C ALA A 465 26.55 -5.11 5.99
N GLN A 466 26.71 -5.37 4.69
CA GLN A 466 27.81 -4.87 3.88
C GLN A 466 27.75 -3.35 3.72
N PHE A 467 26.61 -2.80 3.34
CA PHE A 467 26.43 -1.36 3.22
C PHE A 467 26.60 -0.66 4.58
N ASN A 468 26.02 -1.22 5.64
CA ASN A 468 26.12 -0.66 6.98
C ASN A 468 27.58 -0.58 7.46
N ARG A 469 28.41 -1.62 7.23
CA ARG A 469 29.84 -1.58 7.55
C ARG A 469 30.57 -0.46 6.80
N VAL A 470 30.28 -0.28 5.51
CA VAL A 470 30.92 0.78 4.71
C VAL A 470 30.62 2.15 5.29
N PHE A 471 29.35 2.44 5.56
CA PHE A 471 28.93 3.75 6.09
C PHE A 471 29.25 3.95 7.58
N ALA A 472 29.48 2.87 8.33
CA ALA A 472 30.05 2.93 9.67
C ALA A 472 31.56 3.27 9.68
N GLY A 473 32.21 3.30 8.50
CA GLY A 473 33.65 3.50 8.39
C GLY A 473 34.47 2.23 8.72
N GLU A 474 33.85 1.06 8.58
CA GLU A 474 34.42 -0.27 8.86
C GLU A 474 34.44 -1.15 7.59
N GLY A 475 34.18 -0.54 6.44
CA GLY A 475 34.14 -1.22 5.15
C GLY A 475 35.50 -1.78 4.74
N TRP A 476 35.51 -3.02 4.27
CA TRP A 476 36.69 -3.68 3.72
C TRP A 476 36.91 -3.25 2.26
N PRO A 477 38.13 -3.41 1.71
CA PRO A 477 38.41 -3.10 0.30
C PRO A 477 37.46 -3.79 -0.68
N ASP A 478 37.08 -5.04 -0.39
CA ASP A 478 36.13 -5.80 -1.20
C ASP A 478 34.71 -5.21 -1.11
N ASP A 479 34.28 -4.70 0.05
CA ASP A 479 32.97 -4.03 0.18
C ASP A 479 32.92 -2.79 -0.73
N LEU A 480 33.99 -2.00 -0.74
CA LEU A 480 34.08 -0.78 -1.56
C LEU A 480 34.11 -1.09 -3.06
N ARG A 481 34.79 -2.16 -3.45
CA ARG A 481 34.78 -2.66 -4.83
C ARG A 481 33.38 -3.10 -5.22
N ASP A 482 32.71 -3.88 -4.36
CA ASP A 482 31.38 -4.42 -4.61
C ASP A 482 30.33 -3.31 -4.77
N LEU A 483 30.42 -2.21 -4.01
CA LEU A 483 29.54 -1.06 -4.21
C LEU A 483 29.64 -0.55 -5.66
N ALA A 484 30.83 -0.41 -6.20
CA ALA A 484 31.05 0.12 -7.54
C ALA A 484 30.68 -0.88 -8.64
N THR A 485 31.08 -2.16 -8.49
CA THR A 485 30.98 -3.15 -9.56
C THR A 485 29.72 -4.00 -9.45
N LYS A 486 29.46 -4.57 -8.30
CA LYS A 486 28.36 -5.51 -8.09
C LYS A 486 27.01 -4.82 -7.93
N TYR A 487 26.94 -3.73 -7.18
CA TYR A 487 25.69 -2.98 -6.96
C TYR A 487 25.55 -1.77 -7.89
N GLY A 488 26.55 -1.49 -8.70
CA GLY A 488 26.52 -0.45 -9.72
C GLY A 488 26.35 0.97 -9.17
N CYS A 489 26.83 1.23 -7.95
CA CYS A 489 26.83 2.56 -7.39
C CYS A 489 27.81 3.44 -8.18
N LYS A 490 27.29 4.40 -8.94
CA LYS A 490 28.10 5.37 -9.71
C LYS A 490 28.65 6.47 -8.81
N VAL A 491 27.83 6.90 -7.88
CA VAL A 491 28.13 7.95 -6.91
C VAL A 491 27.77 7.45 -5.53
N VAL A 492 28.63 7.76 -4.55
CA VAL A 492 28.34 7.56 -3.12
C VAL A 492 28.40 8.90 -2.40
N VAL A 493 27.41 9.13 -1.54
CA VAL A 493 27.33 10.30 -0.66
C VAL A 493 27.65 9.87 0.75
N VAL A 494 28.61 10.52 1.39
CA VAL A 494 28.96 10.39 2.81
C VAL A 494 28.67 11.70 3.49
N THR A 495 27.97 11.65 4.61
CA THR A 495 27.62 12.83 5.40
C THR A 495 28.33 12.87 6.74
N ALA A 496 28.31 14.02 7.40
CA ALA A 496 28.90 14.19 8.73
C ALA A 496 28.23 13.31 9.81
N LEU A 497 27.06 12.72 9.51
CA LEU A 497 26.33 11.81 10.40
C LEU A 497 26.80 10.35 10.25
N ASP A 498 27.57 10.04 9.21
CA ASP A 498 28.07 8.71 8.95
C ASP A 498 29.38 8.44 9.68
N GLY A 499 29.59 7.24 10.18
CA GLY A 499 30.89 6.80 10.73
C GLY A 499 32.03 6.93 9.71
N ALA A 500 31.71 6.73 8.42
CA ALA A 500 32.61 6.94 7.30
C ALA A 500 33.09 8.39 7.13
N TRP A 501 32.45 9.37 7.79
CA TRP A 501 32.95 10.74 7.80
C TRP A 501 34.29 10.88 8.51
N THR A 502 34.45 10.21 9.65
CA THR A 502 35.67 10.27 10.48
C THR A 502 36.66 9.17 10.14
N ARG A 503 36.17 7.97 9.81
CA ARG A 503 36.95 6.81 9.38
C ARG A 503 36.67 6.50 7.91
N ASP A 504 37.18 7.36 7.03
CA ASP A 504 36.84 7.39 5.62
C ASP A 504 37.45 6.21 4.83
N PRO A 505 36.68 5.15 4.52
CA PRO A 505 37.21 4.01 3.79
C PRO A 505 37.38 4.31 2.29
N PHE A 506 36.71 5.36 1.78
CA PHE A 506 36.78 5.75 0.38
C PHE A 506 38.08 6.48 0.05
N ALA A 507 38.69 7.20 1.02
CA ALA A 507 39.88 8.01 0.80
C ALA A 507 41.10 7.17 0.34
N THR A 508 41.19 5.91 0.76
CA THR A 508 42.29 4.98 0.39
C THR A 508 41.89 3.97 -0.68
N SER A 509 40.64 4.02 -1.16
CA SER A 509 40.12 3.05 -2.13
C SER A 509 40.60 3.35 -3.56
N GLN A 510 41.03 2.33 -4.28
CA GLN A 510 41.37 2.44 -5.71
C GLN A 510 40.10 2.55 -6.59
N HIS A 511 38.94 2.20 -6.06
CA HIS A 511 37.66 2.17 -6.80
C HIS A 511 36.89 3.49 -6.70
N TRP A 512 37.27 4.38 -5.78
CA TRP A 512 36.55 5.59 -5.50
C TRP A 512 37.46 6.83 -5.52
N ARG A 513 36.93 7.94 -6.02
CA ARG A 513 37.61 9.22 -6.04
C ARG A 513 36.70 10.29 -5.44
N LEU A 514 37.19 11.05 -4.48
CA LEU A 514 36.52 12.25 -4.00
C LEU A 514 36.44 13.27 -5.15
N VAL A 515 35.22 13.69 -5.50
CA VAL A 515 34.99 14.65 -6.59
C VAL A 515 34.44 15.96 -6.09
N GLU A 516 33.75 15.97 -4.96
CA GLU A 516 33.20 17.18 -4.36
C GLU A 516 33.03 17.01 -2.85
N SER A 517 33.22 18.09 -2.09
CA SER A 517 32.99 18.13 -0.65
C SER A 517 32.53 19.50 -0.23
N SER A 518 31.76 19.58 0.86
CA SER A 518 31.28 20.83 1.42
C SER A 518 31.62 20.95 2.90
N ALA A 519 31.93 22.18 3.32
CA ALA A 519 32.02 22.51 4.74
C ALA A 519 30.70 22.29 5.51
N GLN A 520 29.60 22.15 4.79
CA GLN A 520 28.27 21.82 5.34
C GLN A 520 28.13 20.33 5.74
N GLY A 521 29.20 19.53 5.62
CA GLY A 521 29.24 18.18 6.16
C GLY A 521 28.82 17.08 5.18
N TRP A 522 29.20 17.18 3.90
CA TRP A 522 29.01 16.07 2.95
C TRP A 522 30.20 15.93 2.00
N ARG A 523 30.42 14.71 1.52
CA ARG A 523 31.42 14.31 0.52
C ARG A 523 30.76 13.46 -0.56
N ILE A 524 31.17 13.65 -1.83
CA ILE A 524 30.71 12.87 -2.97
C ILE A 524 31.91 12.13 -3.56
N TYR A 525 31.78 10.82 -3.61
CA TYR A 525 32.74 9.91 -4.23
C TYR A 525 32.17 9.38 -5.53
N LEU A 526 32.98 9.40 -6.59
CA LEU A 526 32.68 8.86 -7.91
C LEU A 526 33.42 7.54 -8.07
N ALA A 527 32.70 6.52 -8.54
CA ALA A 527 33.32 5.25 -8.92
C ALA A 527 34.33 5.47 -10.05
N GLY A 528 35.58 5.02 -9.85
CA GLY A 528 36.59 5.01 -10.89
C GLY A 528 36.18 4.12 -12.05
N ALA A 529 36.49 4.49 -13.28
CA ALA A 529 36.37 3.57 -14.40
C ALA A 529 37.28 2.37 -14.11
N VAL A 530 36.67 1.21 -13.85
CA VAL A 530 37.43 -0.06 -13.92
C VAL A 530 37.87 -0.17 -15.37
N SER A 531 39.17 0.01 -15.64
CA SER A 531 39.70 -0.35 -16.94
C SER A 531 39.50 -1.87 -17.05
N VAL A 532 38.49 -2.27 -17.80
CA VAL A 532 38.39 -3.66 -18.25
C VAL A 532 39.57 -3.83 -19.19
N ALA A 533 40.70 -4.24 -18.60
CA ALA A 533 41.78 -4.79 -19.38
C ALA A 533 41.20 -5.98 -20.13
N ALA A 534 41.06 -5.82 -21.44
CA ALA A 534 40.63 -6.87 -22.33
C ALA A 534 41.36 -8.16 -22.02
N ARG A 535 40.66 -9.18 -21.58
CA ARG A 535 41.14 -10.57 -21.63
C ARG A 535 40.35 -11.33 -22.67
#